data_4132280cef2fa59079e48ca37abd5010
#
_entry.id   4132280cef2fa59079e48ca37abd5010
#
_cell.length_a   1.000
_cell.length_b   1.000
_cell.length_c   1.000
_cell.angle_alpha   90.00
_cell.angle_beta   90.00
_cell.angle_gamma   90.00
#
_symmetry.space_group_name_H-M   'P 1'
#
loop_
_entity.id
_entity.type
_entity.pdbx_description
1 polymer ?
#
loop_
_entity_poly.entity_id
_entity_poly.type
_entity_poly.pdbx_seq_one_letter_code
_entity_poly.pdbx_strand_id
1 'polypeptide(L)'
;MKVTNNYSLPETIVNVLARPQYSKGTANLSVTELMSSPRIVQLKRRHWDELTEDAADMVWSLFGTAVHNILEHGKDEHHIVEERVFTMVNGFTISGAIDLQEVYEDGTVISDYKTTSVFAVMNQKIDWEYQLNCYAYLVHKAKGVTVKKLQIVAIVRDWARRDTSREGYPKAPIVVIDIPLWSVDRQESYIKQRIHLQESAFFDIEVGSDIAECTPEEMWERPTFYALKKEGGVRAKSVHDTPEAADQALALANEKAKKGEKFIVEIRPGDRVRCSNFCQVAEFCDQHKKYLSTKPTQGEI
;
A
#
# COMPACT_ATOMS: atom_id res chain seq x y z
N MET A 1 -16.98 -9.27 -8.28
CA MET A 1 -16.92 -8.91 -6.84
C MET A 1 -18.30 -8.46 -6.38
N LYS A 2 -18.74 -8.91 -5.20
CA LYS A 2 -20.04 -8.55 -4.59
C LYS A 2 -19.81 -7.61 -3.42
N VAL A 3 -20.66 -6.57 -3.29
CA VAL A 3 -20.63 -5.68 -2.12
C VAL A 3 -21.69 -6.15 -1.13
N THR A 4 -21.30 -6.36 0.12
CA THR A 4 -22.20 -6.71 1.21
C THR A 4 -22.54 -5.47 2.06
N ASN A 5 -23.57 -5.54 2.88
CA ASN A 5 -24.01 -4.46 3.77
C ASN A 5 -24.34 -4.99 5.16
N ASN A 6 -23.29 -5.46 5.86
CA ASN A 6 -23.43 -6.10 7.18
C ASN A 6 -23.82 -5.10 8.29
N TYR A 7 -23.61 -3.81 8.05
CA TYR A 7 -23.88 -2.74 9.02
C TYR A 7 -25.16 -1.95 8.73
N SER A 8 -26.00 -2.44 7.78
CA SER A 8 -27.27 -1.77 7.43
C SER A 8 -27.10 -0.29 7.03
N LEU A 9 -26.04 0.00 6.25
CA LEU A 9 -25.81 1.35 5.72
C LEU A 9 -26.94 1.75 4.76
N PRO A 10 -27.23 3.05 4.62
CA PRO A 10 -28.20 3.55 3.65
C PRO A 10 -27.88 3.05 2.23
N GLU A 11 -28.91 2.65 1.47
CA GLU A 11 -28.74 2.14 0.10
C GLU A 11 -28.01 3.09 -0.83
N THR A 12 -28.16 4.40 -0.63
CA THR A 12 -27.43 5.41 -1.41
C THR A 12 -25.91 5.26 -1.31
N ILE A 13 -25.38 4.91 -0.14
CA ILE A 13 -23.95 4.64 0.08
C ILE A 13 -23.56 3.34 -0.61
N VAL A 14 -24.31 2.27 -0.38
CA VAL A 14 -24.02 0.95 -0.96
C VAL A 14 -24.05 1.02 -2.49
N ASN A 15 -25.04 1.68 -3.07
CA ASN A 15 -25.19 1.83 -4.51
C ASN A 15 -24.04 2.61 -5.16
N VAL A 16 -23.48 3.61 -4.48
CA VAL A 16 -22.29 4.33 -4.97
C VAL A 16 -21.06 3.44 -4.93
N LEU A 17 -20.87 2.71 -3.83
CA LEU A 17 -19.72 1.82 -3.65
C LEU A 17 -19.75 0.59 -4.56
N ALA A 18 -20.92 0.07 -4.88
CA ALA A 18 -21.10 -1.06 -5.79
C ALA A 18 -20.86 -0.71 -7.27
N ARG A 19 -20.82 0.58 -7.64
CA ARG A 19 -20.51 0.98 -9.01
C ARG A 19 -19.05 0.76 -9.34
N PRO A 20 -18.71 0.25 -10.54
CA PRO A 20 -17.33 0.20 -10.99
C PRO A 20 -16.75 1.63 -11.02
N GLN A 21 -15.90 1.93 -10.08
CA GLN A 21 -15.30 3.28 -9.98
C GLN A 21 -14.04 3.43 -10.82
N TYR A 22 -13.47 2.33 -11.29
CA TYR A 22 -12.17 2.34 -11.96
C TYR A 22 -12.17 1.43 -13.18
N SER A 23 -11.75 1.97 -14.30
CA SER A 23 -11.48 1.20 -15.52
C SER A 23 -10.05 1.48 -15.97
N LYS A 24 -9.30 0.44 -16.35
CA LYS A 24 -8.00 0.59 -17.01
C LYS A 24 -8.11 0.88 -18.51
N GLY A 25 -9.33 1.04 -19.02
CA GLY A 25 -9.61 1.15 -20.46
C GLY A 25 -9.21 -0.12 -21.19
N THR A 26 -8.57 0.03 -22.36
CA THR A 26 -8.09 -1.07 -23.21
C THR A 26 -6.71 -1.60 -22.80
N ALA A 27 -6.13 -1.15 -21.69
CA ALA A 27 -4.81 -1.58 -21.26
C ALA A 27 -4.79 -3.02 -20.76
N ASN A 28 -3.66 -3.70 -20.97
CA ASN A 28 -3.40 -5.01 -20.36
C ASN A 28 -3.27 -4.88 -18.83
N LEU A 29 -2.57 -3.84 -18.37
CA LEU A 29 -2.33 -3.54 -16.96
C LEU A 29 -2.52 -2.04 -16.68
N SER A 30 -3.15 -1.69 -15.58
CA SER A 30 -2.99 -0.35 -14.99
C SER A 30 -1.66 -0.25 -14.24
N VAL A 31 -1.18 0.98 -13.98
CA VAL A 31 0.01 1.20 -13.14
C VAL A 31 -0.18 0.57 -11.76
N THR A 32 -1.37 0.65 -11.18
CA THR A 32 -1.68 0.02 -9.89
C THR A 32 -1.58 -1.50 -9.94
N GLU A 33 -2.10 -2.14 -11.00
CA GLU A 33 -1.95 -3.60 -11.19
C GLU A 33 -0.49 -3.98 -11.46
N LEU A 34 0.23 -3.21 -12.27
CA LEU A 34 1.65 -3.41 -12.59
C LEU A 34 2.50 -3.46 -11.32
N MET A 35 2.25 -2.55 -10.38
CA MET A 35 2.99 -2.43 -9.12
C MET A 35 2.56 -3.46 -8.08
N SER A 36 1.35 -3.98 -8.16
CA SER A 36 0.83 -4.95 -7.21
C SER A 36 1.54 -6.30 -7.33
N SER A 37 1.54 -7.09 -6.24
CA SER A 37 2.03 -8.47 -6.32
C SER A 37 1.34 -9.24 -7.45
N PRO A 38 2.10 -9.91 -8.33
CA PRO A 38 1.55 -10.72 -9.41
C PRO A 38 0.56 -11.77 -8.90
N ARG A 39 0.87 -12.41 -7.76
CA ARG A 39 -0.01 -13.38 -7.11
C ARG A 39 -1.38 -12.78 -6.78
N ILE A 40 -1.40 -11.58 -6.20
CA ILE A 40 -2.65 -10.88 -5.86
C ILE A 40 -3.45 -10.54 -7.13
N VAL A 41 -2.78 -10.03 -8.18
CA VAL A 41 -3.44 -9.67 -9.44
C VAL A 41 -4.09 -10.89 -10.09
N GLN A 42 -3.37 -12.01 -10.16
CA GLN A 42 -3.89 -13.22 -10.82
C GLN A 42 -4.99 -13.90 -9.99
N LEU A 43 -4.84 -14.01 -8.66
CA LEU A 43 -5.89 -14.55 -7.80
C LEU A 43 -7.15 -13.67 -7.84
N LYS A 44 -7.00 -12.34 -7.88
CA LYS A 44 -8.13 -11.42 -8.03
C LYS A 44 -8.86 -11.60 -9.36
N ARG A 45 -8.14 -11.81 -10.47
CA ARG A 45 -8.75 -12.11 -11.78
C ARG A 45 -9.49 -13.44 -11.76
N ARG A 46 -8.87 -14.49 -11.21
CA ARG A 46 -9.43 -15.85 -11.16
C ARG A 46 -10.68 -15.95 -10.30
N HIS A 47 -10.71 -15.26 -9.16
CA HIS A 47 -11.78 -15.36 -8.16
C HIS A 47 -12.68 -14.13 -8.13
N TRP A 48 -12.68 -13.29 -9.19
CA TRP A 48 -13.40 -12.00 -9.21
C TRP A 48 -14.88 -12.12 -8.81
N ASP A 49 -15.57 -13.14 -9.28
CA ASP A 49 -17.00 -13.34 -9.01
C ASP A 49 -17.28 -13.90 -7.60
N GLU A 50 -16.27 -14.47 -6.97
CA GLU A 50 -16.32 -15.00 -5.60
C GLU A 50 -15.97 -13.97 -4.55
N LEU A 51 -15.21 -12.92 -4.93
CA LEU A 51 -14.79 -11.87 -4.01
C LEU A 51 -15.98 -11.12 -3.43
N THR A 52 -15.90 -10.89 -2.11
CA THR A 52 -16.86 -10.07 -1.37
C THR A 52 -16.12 -8.98 -0.60
N GLU A 53 -16.72 -7.78 -0.51
CA GLU A 53 -16.21 -6.67 0.30
C GLU A 53 -17.40 -5.98 0.97
N ASP A 54 -17.29 -5.65 2.26
CA ASP A 54 -18.37 -4.94 2.92
C ASP A 54 -18.31 -3.45 2.63
N ALA A 55 -19.47 -2.84 2.41
CA ALA A 55 -19.57 -1.41 2.11
C ALA A 55 -18.91 -0.53 3.18
N ALA A 56 -18.91 -0.96 4.44
CA ALA A 56 -18.27 -0.22 5.52
C ALA A 56 -16.73 -0.16 5.37
N ASP A 57 -16.12 -1.22 4.81
CA ASP A 57 -14.67 -1.28 4.59
C ASP A 57 -14.23 -0.40 3.41
N MET A 58 -15.16 -0.08 2.50
CA MET A 58 -14.91 0.73 1.31
C MET A 58 -15.00 2.25 1.55
N VAL A 59 -15.30 2.72 2.76
CA VAL A 59 -15.50 4.15 3.07
C VAL A 59 -14.31 5.03 2.68
N TRP A 60 -13.11 4.52 2.84
CA TRP A 60 -11.91 5.29 2.49
C TRP A 60 -11.68 5.43 0.98
N SER A 61 -12.11 4.43 0.21
CA SER A 61 -12.15 4.52 -1.25
C SER A 61 -13.17 5.55 -1.72
N LEU A 62 -14.37 5.55 -1.12
CA LEU A 62 -15.39 6.56 -1.36
C LEU A 62 -14.87 7.97 -1.08
N PHE A 63 -14.19 8.15 0.06
CA PHE A 63 -13.64 9.44 0.45
C PHE A 63 -12.55 9.92 -0.53
N GLY A 64 -11.67 9.01 -0.97
CA GLY A 64 -10.68 9.29 -2.01
C GLY A 64 -11.33 9.77 -3.30
N THR A 65 -12.28 9.01 -3.83
CA THR A 65 -12.99 9.34 -5.06
C THR A 65 -13.73 10.67 -4.97
N ALA A 66 -14.37 10.98 -3.83
CA ALA A 66 -15.07 12.26 -3.63
C ALA A 66 -14.09 13.45 -3.67
N VAL A 67 -12.90 13.29 -3.07
CA VAL A 67 -11.86 14.33 -3.10
C VAL A 67 -11.36 14.56 -4.54
N HIS A 68 -11.05 13.51 -5.28
CA HIS A 68 -10.63 13.61 -6.68
C HIS A 68 -11.69 14.34 -7.53
N ASN A 69 -12.95 13.92 -7.44
CA ASN A 69 -14.05 14.55 -8.16
C ASN A 69 -14.21 16.05 -7.85
N ILE A 70 -13.94 16.47 -6.60
CA ILE A 70 -14.00 17.88 -6.23
C ILE A 70 -12.80 18.64 -6.80
N LEU A 71 -11.59 18.08 -6.68
CA LEU A 71 -10.36 18.74 -7.11
C LEU A 71 -10.26 18.88 -8.63
N GLU A 72 -10.86 17.97 -9.39
CA GLU A 72 -10.98 18.08 -10.86
C GLU A 72 -11.60 19.40 -11.32
N HIS A 73 -12.49 20.01 -10.52
CA HIS A 73 -13.14 21.29 -10.84
C HIS A 73 -12.22 22.50 -10.61
N GLY A 74 -11.08 22.34 -9.95
CA GLY A 74 -10.11 23.41 -9.67
C GLY A 74 -9.12 23.70 -10.78
N LYS A 75 -9.26 23.09 -11.96
CA LYS A 75 -8.34 23.24 -13.09
C LYS A 75 -8.44 24.61 -13.77
N ASP A 76 -7.33 25.07 -14.33
CA ASP A 76 -7.23 26.18 -15.26
C ASP A 76 -6.58 25.75 -16.58
N GLU A 77 -6.17 26.69 -17.44
CA GLU A 77 -5.59 26.43 -18.76
C GLU A 77 -4.21 25.72 -18.73
N HIS A 78 -3.52 25.76 -17.60
CA HIS A 78 -2.22 25.09 -17.42
C HIS A 78 -2.32 23.70 -16.80
N HIS A 79 -3.53 23.27 -16.42
CA HIS A 79 -3.78 22.03 -15.71
C HIS A 79 -4.46 20.99 -16.60
N ILE A 80 -3.89 19.77 -16.63
CA ILE A 80 -4.53 18.58 -17.17
C ILE A 80 -4.85 17.70 -15.97
N VAL A 81 -6.13 17.40 -15.74
CA VAL A 81 -6.61 16.65 -14.58
C VAL A 81 -7.28 15.34 -15.00
N GLU A 82 -7.15 14.31 -14.15
CA GLU A 82 -7.77 12.98 -14.31
C GLU A 82 -7.53 12.36 -15.69
N GLU A 83 -6.37 12.64 -16.29
CA GLU A 83 -6.06 12.15 -17.62
C GLU A 83 -5.54 10.72 -17.59
N ARG A 84 -6.16 9.86 -18.39
CA ARG A 84 -5.67 8.50 -18.59
C ARG A 84 -4.69 8.45 -19.75
N VAL A 85 -3.44 8.14 -19.44
CA VAL A 85 -2.34 8.00 -20.39
C VAL A 85 -2.05 6.53 -20.65
N PHE A 86 -1.79 6.18 -21.92
CA PHE A 86 -1.48 4.83 -22.35
C PHE A 86 -0.09 4.79 -22.99
N THR A 87 0.65 3.72 -22.73
CA THR A 87 1.97 3.49 -23.36
C THR A 87 2.19 2.00 -23.56
N MET A 88 2.76 1.63 -24.71
CA MET A 88 3.13 0.26 -24.99
C MET A 88 4.59 0.01 -24.58
N VAL A 89 4.81 -1.04 -23.79
CA VAL A 89 6.13 -1.50 -23.37
C VAL A 89 6.19 -3.02 -23.48
N ASN A 90 7.17 -3.55 -24.23
CA ASN A 90 7.34 -5.01 -24.44
C ASN A 90 6.05 -5.73 -24.87
N GLY A 91 5.24 -5.12 -25.74
CA GLY A 91 3.98 -5.71 -26.21
C GLY A 91 2.78 -5.55 -25.25
N PHE A 92 2.99 -5.01 -24.04
CA PHE A 92 1.94 -4.71 -23.08
C PHE A 92 1.53 -3.25 -23.15
N THR A 93 0.25 -2.99 -23.24
CA THR A 93 -0.31 -1.64 -23.07
C THR A 93 -0.52 -1.40 -21.57
N ILE A 94 0.18 -0.39 -21.04
CA ILE A 94 0.06 0.06 -19.65
C ILE A 94 -0.74 1.35 -19.63
N SER A 95 -1.65 1.52 -18.66
CA SER A 95 -2.37 2.78 -18.47
C SER A 95 -2.22 3.31 -17.04
N GLY A 96 -2.18 4.65 -16.94
CA GLY A 96 -2.25 5.38 -15.67
C GLY A 96 -3.26 6.52 -15.76
N ALA A 97 -4.14 6.65 -14.77
CA ALA A 97 -4.91 7.86 -14.58
C ALA A 97 -4.08 8.79 -13.70
N ILE A 98 -3.80 9.99 -14.18
CA ILE A 98 -2.93 10.97 -13.53
C ILE A 98 -3.82 12.10 -13.01
N ASP A 99 -3.79 12.31 -11.71
CA ASP A 99 -4.70 13.22 -11.05
C ASP A 99 -4.49 14.67 -11.50
N LEU A 100 -3.22 15.12 -11.55
CA LEU A 100 -2.87 16.47 -11.97
C LEU A 100 -1.54 16.50 -12.72
N GLN A 101 -1.53 17.17 -13.87
CA GLN A 101 -0.35 17.57 -14.61
C GLN A 101 -0.36 19.10 -14.77
N GLU A 102 0.63 19.78 -14.22
CA GLU A 102 0.83 21.21 -14.39
C GLU A 102 1.86 21.42 -15.50
N VAL A 103 1.45 22.06 -16.58
CA VAL A 103 2.26 22.21 -17.79
C VAL A 103 2.96 23.56 -17.80
N TYR A 104 4.29 23.54 -17.87
CA TYR A 104 5.15 24.72 -17.96
C TYR A 104 6.03 24.64 -19.21
N GLU A 105 6.63 25.76 -19.60
CA GLU A 105 7.54 25.82 -20.76
C GLU A 105 8.78 24.90 -20.61
N ASP A 106 9.26 24.74 -19.39
CA ASP A 106 10.46 23.94 -19.06
C ASP A 106 10.17 22.49 -18.65
N GLY A 107 8.90 22.08 -18.65
CA GLY A 107 8.48 20.72 -18.37
C GLY A 107 7.22 20.63 -17.52
N THR A 108 6.78 19.40 -17.26
CA THR A 108 5.54 19.08 -16.55
C THR A 108 5.83 18.67 -15.11
N VAL A 109 5.03 19.15 -14.17
CA VAL A 109 4.94 18.65 -12.79
C VAL A 109 3.78 17.67 -12.71
N ILE A 110 4.02 16.49 -12.16
CA ILE A 110 2.97 15.49 -11.92
C ILE A 110 2.69 15.45 -10.43
N SER A 111 1.43 15.63 -10.07
CA SER A 111 0.94 15.54 -8.70
C SER A 111 -0.14 14.47 -8.58
N ASP A 112 -0.13 13.73 -7.47
CA ASP A 112 -1.10 12.70 -7.17
C ASP A 112 -1.73 12.98 -5.80
N TYR A 113 -3.05 12.99 -5.73
CA TYR A 113 -3.81 13.30 -4.53
C TYR A 113 -3.98 12.06 -3.66
N LYS A 114 -3.62 12.14 -2.39
CA LYS A 114 -3.77 11.03 -1.44
C LYS A 114 -4.55 11.46 -0.20
N THR A 115 -5.76 10.93 -0.01
CA THR A 115 -6.44 10.98 1.29
C THR A 115 -5.81 9.94 2.21
N THR A 116 -5.00 10.39 3.17
CA THR A 116 -4.13 9.49 3.94
C THR A 116 -4.09 9.86 5.42
N SER A 117 -3.30 9.12 6.20
CA SER A 117 -3.09 9.37 7.63
C SER A 117 -1.81 10.16 7.89
N VAL A 118 -1.72 10.79 9.06
CA VAL A 118 -0.48 11.39 9.57
C VAL A 118 0.68 10.38 9.53
N PHE A 119 0.41 9.14 9.92
CA PHE A 119 1.43 8.09 9.93
C PHE A 119 2.05 7.88 8.52
N ALA A 120 1.24 7.87 7.48
CA ALA A 120 1.73 7.67 6.12
C ALA A 120 2.54 8.87 5.60
N VAL A 121 2.24 10.09 6.06
CA VAL A 121 3.01 11.29 5.73
C VAL A 121 4.37 11.28 6.43
N MET A 122 4.41 10.89 7.72
CA MET A 122 5.64 10.81 8.49
C MET A 122 6.56 9.65 8.07
N ASN A 123 5.97 8.56 7.54
CA ASN A 123 6.68 7.35 7.10
C ASN A 123 6.36 7.09 5.62
N GLN A 124 6.86 7.96 4.76
CA GLN A 124 6.55 7.98 3.32
C GLN A 124 6.57 6.58 2.70
N LYS A 125 5.50 6.25 1.97
CA LYS A 125 5.36 4.94 1.34
C LYS A 125 6.17 4.90 0.05
N ILE A 126 7.01 3.89 -0.10
CA ILE A 126 7.79 3.66 -1.32
C ILE A 126 6.90 3.47 -2.56
N ASP A 127 5.67 3.00 -2.36
CA ASP A 127 4.70 2.83 -3.45
C ASP A 127 4.35 4.15 -4.15
N TRP A 128 4.42 5.28 -3.44
CA TRP A 128 4.21 6.60 -4.03
C TRP A 128 5.32 6.96 -5.03
N GLU A 129 6.57 6.63 -4.69
CA GLU A 129 7.70 6.83 -5.58
C GLU A 129 7.58 5.97 -6.84
N TYR A 130 7.24 4.71 -6.69
CA TYR A 130 7.03 3.80 -7.81
C TYR A 130 5.89 4.25 -8.72
N GLN A 131 4.74 4.60 -8.15
CA GLN A 131 3.56 5.04 -8.90
C GLN A 131 3.85 6.27 -9.75
N LEU A 132 4.40 7.32 -9.13
CA LEU A 132 4.67 8.58 -9.81
C LEU A 132 5.76 8.45 -10.87
N ASN A 133 6.78 7.62 -10.65
CA ASN A 133 7.79 7.35 -11.67
C ASN A 133 7.24 6.53 -12.85
N CYS A 134 6.29 5.63 -12.62
CA CYS A 134 5.54 5.01 -13.72
C CYS A 134 4.73 6.05 -14.50
N TYR A 135 4.03 6.94 -13.82
CA TYR A 135 3.29 8.02 -14.48
C TYR A 135 4.20 8.95 -15.30
N ALA A 136 5.35 9.34 -14.75
CA ALA A 136 6.35 10.14 -15.47
C ALA A 136 6.80 9.47 -16.77
N TYR A 137 7.07 8.17 -16.72
CA TYR A 137 7.43 7.40 -17.91
C TYR A 137 6.30 7.37 -18.95
N LEU A 138 5.05 7.12 -18.51
CA LEU A 138 3.91 7.10 -19.42
C LEU A 138 3.72 8.45 -20.12
N VAL A 139 3.78 9.54 -19.37
CA VAL A 139 3.65 10.91 -19.90
C VAL A 139 4.79 11.23 -20.87
N HIS A 140 6.03 10.93 -20.49
CA HIS A 140 7.19 11.13 -21.35
C HIS A 140 7.06 10.37 -22.68
N LYS A 141 6.71 9.08 -22.62
CA LYS A 141 6.62 8.24 -23.84
C LYS A 141 5.42 8.56 -24.72
N ALA A 142 4.26 8.87 -24.12
CA ALA A 142 3.03 9.11 -24.86
C ALA A 142 2.98 10.53 -25.47
N LYS A 143 3.54 11.52 -24.79
CA LYS A 143 3.42 12.93 -25.15
C LYS A 143 4.73 13.58 -25.62
N GLY A 144 5.89 12.91 -25.40
CA GLY A 144 7.20 13.48 -25.74
C GLY A 144 7.63 14.66 -24.85
N VAL A 145 6.95 14.87 -23.71
CA VAL A 145 7.25 15.98 -22.81
C VAL A 145 8.23 15.57 -21.72
N THR A 146 8.98 16.55 -21.21
CA THR A 146 9.86 16.35 -20.04
C THR A 146 9.05 16.48 -18.76
N VAL A 147 9.13 15.47 -17.89
CA VAL A 147 8.65 15.59 -16.52
C VAL A 147 9.79 16.11 -15.65
N LYS A 148 9.57 17.23 -14.95
CA LYS A 148 10.61 17.90 -14.15
C LYS A 148 10.45 17.69 -12.65
N LYS A 149 9.27 17.33 -12.18
CA LYS A 149 8.98 17.16 -10.76
C LYS A 149 7.82 16.19 -10.52
N LEU A 150 7.91 15.46 -9.43
CA LEU A 150 6.87 14.56 -8.93
C LEU A 150 6.48 14.95 -7.52
N GLN A 151 5.18 14.98 -7.22
CA GLN A 151 4.65 15.37 -5.92
C GLN A 151 3.49 14.48 -5.47
N ILE A 152 3.42 14.20 -4.18
CA ILE A 152 2.19 13.75 -3.51
C ILE A 152 1.57 14.94 -2.81
N VAL A 153 0.29 15.17 -3.05
CA VAL A 153 -0.52 16.12 -2.29
C VAL A 153 -1.36 15.34 -1.29
N ALA A 154 -0.84 15.23 -0.07
CA ALA A 154 -1.45 14.44 0.99
C ALA A 154 -2.52 15.25 1.73
N ILE A 155 -3.78 14.80 1.67
CA ILE A 155 -4.90 15.32 2.45
C ILE A 155 -5.06 14.42 3.67
N VAL A 156 -4.68 14.95 4.83
CA VAL A 156 -4.46 14.18 6.06
C VAL A 156 -5.75 14.10 6.88
N ARG A 157 -6.41 12.95 6.83
CA ARG A 157 -7.75 12.73 7.41
C ARG A 157 -7.81 12.71 8.94
N ASP A 158 -6.70 12.40 9.60
CA ASP A 158 -6.57 12.29 11.06
C ASP A 158 -5.68 13.39 11.66
N TRP A 159 -5.44 14.49 10.91
CA TRP A 159 -4.66 15.62 11.37
C TRP A 159 -5.38 16.36 12.52
N ALA A 160 -4.61 16.69 13.56
CA ALA A 160 -5.12 17.43 14.71
C ALA A 160 -4.20 18.62 15.03
N ARG A 161 -4.79 19.80 15.12
CA ARG A 161 -4.06 21.06 15.42
C ARG A 161 -3.26 20.96 16.73
N ARG A 162 -3.77 20.29 17.75
CA ARG A 162 -3.11 20.12 19.06
C ARG A 162 -1.78 19.38 18.97
N ASP A 163 -1.57 18.56 17.95
CA ASP A 163 -0.38 17.72 17.80
C ASP A 163 0.73 18.39 16.96
N THR A 164 0.51 19.61 16.44
CA THR A 164 1.47 20.32 15.57
C THR A 164 2.78 20.71 16.24
N SER A 165 2.85 20.66 17.57
CA SER A 165 4.08 20.86 18.35
C SER A 165 4.98 19.62 18.39
N ARG A 166 4.46 18.43 18.01
CA ARG A 166 5.25 17.20 17.99
C ARG A 166 6.25 17.25 16.84
N GLU A 167 7.45 16.74 17.10
CA GLU A 167 8.51 16.64 16.09
C GLU A 167 8.05 15.76 14.91
N GLY A 168 8.32 16.22 13.69
CA GLY A 168 7.94 15.52 12.45
C GLY A 168 6.44 15.55 12.11
N TYR A 169 5.57 16.04 13.00
CA TYR A 169 4.14 16.12 12.74
C TYR A 169 3.81 17.20 11.71
N PRO A 170 2.92 16.92 10.72
CA PRO A 170 2.54 17.89 9.70
C PRO A 170 1.98 19.19 10.29
N LYS A 171 2.46 20.34 9.79
CA LYS A 171 2.02 21.65 10.27
C LYS A 171 0.64 22.07 9.77
N ALA A 172 0.16 21.41 8.68
CA ALA A 172 -1.14 21.65 8.05
C ALA A 172 -1.81 20.31 7.67
N PRO A 173 -3.16 20.30 7.49
CA PRO A 173 -3.89 19.12 7.08
C PRO A 173 -3.66 18.74 5.61
N ILE A 174 -3.08 19.63 4.82
CA ILE A 174 -2.65 19.35 3.44
C ILE A 174 -1.15 19.53 3.38
N VAL A 175 -0.45 18.53 2.85
CA VAL A 175 1.02 18.49 2.77
C VAL A 175 1.44 18.13 1.36
N VAL A 176 2.30 18.95 0.76
CA VAL A 176 2.95 18.62 -0.52
C VAL A 176 4.28 17.96 -0.21
N ILE A 177 4.47 16.76 -0.76
CA ILE A 177 5.65 15.93 -0.56
C ILE A 177 6.34 15.75 -1.91
N ASP A 178 7.57 16.23 -2.03
CA ASP A 178 8.39 16.01 -3.22
C ASP A 178 8.84 14.56 -3.29
N ILE A 179 8.68 13.93 -4.46
CA ILE A 179 9.04 12.54 -4.72
C ILE A 179 10.27 12.50 -5.64
N PRO A 180 11.26 11.65 -5.34
CA PRO A 180 12.43 11.49 -6.20
C PRO A 180 12.04 11.11 -7.63
N LEU A 181 12.49 11.91 -8.59
CA LEU A 181 12.32 11.62 -10.00
C LEU A 181 13.50 10.76 -10.49
N TRP A 182 13.21 9.59 -11.03
CA TRP A 182 14.21 8.70 -11.61
C TRP A 182 14.58 9.11 -13.03
N SER A 183 15.74 8.65 -13.50
CA SER A 183 16.04 8.72 -14.94
C SER A 183 15.04 7.88 -15.74
N VAL A 184 14.81 8.28 -16.99
CA VAL A 184 13.91 7.55 -17.90
C VAL A 184 14.33 6.08 -18.04
N ASP A 185 15.62 5.80 -18.09
CA ASP A 185 16.15 4.42 -18.18
C ASP A 185 15.79 3.59 -16.93
N ARG A 186 15.88 4.19 -15.74
CA ARG A 186 15.47 3.51 -14.50
C ARG A 186 13.97 3.26 -14.46
N GLN A 187 13.17 4.23 -14.89
CA GLN A 187 11.71 4.08 -14.99
C GLN A 187 11.34 2.94 -15.95
N GLU A 188 11.96 2.93 -17.12
CA GLU A 188 11.74 1.89 -18.15
C GLU A 188 12.16 0.51 -17.65
N SER A 189 13.32 0.40 -17.02
CA SER A 189 13.82 -0.86 -16.46
C SER A 189 12.89 -1.42 -15.39
N TYR A 190 12.39 -0.56 -14.50
CA TYR A 190 11.42 -0.96 -13.48
C TYR A 190 10.11 -1.46 -14.11
N ILE A 191 9.54 -0.73 -15.06
CA ILE A 191 8.29 -1.12 -15.74
C ILE A 191 8.47 -2.47 -16.48
N LYS A 192 9.58 -2.65 -17.20
CA LYS A 192 9.90 -3.91 -17.90
C LYS A 192 10.01 -5.09 -16.93
N GLN A 193 10.68 -4.89 -15.80
CA GLN A 193 10.79 -5.90 -14.74
C GLN A 193 9.41 -6.28 -14.20
N ARG A 194 8.55 -5.29 -13.90
CA ARG A 194 7.20 -5.54 -13.40
C ARG A 194 6.31 -6.24 -14.42
N ILE A 195 6.41 -5.87 -15.72
CA ILE A 195 5.70 -6.57 -16.81
C ILE A 195 6.11 -8.04 -16.83
N HIS A 196 7.40 -8.34 -16.80
CA HIS A 196 7.90 -9.71 -16.82
C HIS A 196 7.35 -10.55 -15.65
N LEU A 197 7.31 -9.99 -14.43
CA LEU A 197 6.72 -10.68 -13.27
C LEU A 197 5.22 -10.94 -13.43
N GLN A 198 4.47 -9.98 -13.98
CA GLN A 198 3.03 -10.15 -14.23
C GLN A 198 2.75 -11.16 -15.34
N GLU A 199 3.56 -11.15 -16.40
CA GLU A 199 3.48 -12.09 -17.51
C GLU A 199 3.78 -13.52 -17.06
N SER A 200 4.85 -13.72 -16.29
CA SER A 200 5.19 -15.03 -15.73
C SER A 200 4.05 -15.59 -14.88
N ALA A 201 3.49 -14.78 -13.99
CA ALA A 201 2.38 -15.23 -13.13
C ALA A 201 1.10 -15.51 -13.91
N PHE A 202 0.85 -14.79 -15.01
CA PHE A 202 -0.26 -15.08 -15.90
C PHE A 202 -0.06 -16.43 -16.59
N PHE A 203 1.14 -16.70 -17.11
CA PHE A 203 1.49 -17.98 -17.74
C PHE A 203 1.40 -19.14 -16.75
N ASP A 204 1.92 -18.98 -15.53
CA ASP A 204 1.87 -20.00 -14.47
C ASP A 204 0.45 -20.47 -14.19
N ILE A 205 -0.49 -19.53 -14.10
CA ILE A 205 -1.92 -19.86 -13.92
C ILE A 205 -2.48 -20.64 -15.10
N GLU A 206 -2.17 -20.24 -16.33
CA GLU A 206 -2.72 -20.88 -17.53
C GLU A 206 -2.25 -22.33 -17.69
N VAL A 207 -1.01 -22.61 -17.31
CA VAL A 207 -0.44 -23.97 -17.36
C VAL A 207 -0.71 -24.78 -16.08
N GLY A 208 -1.38 -24.22 -15.09
CA GLY A 208 -1.68 -24.88 -13.82
C GLY A 208 -0.49 -25.01 -12.87
N SER A 209 0.53 -24.19 -13.06
CA SER A 209 1.69 -24.09 -12.17
C SER A 209 1.42 -23.17 -10.99
N ASP A 210 2.26 -23.28 -9.93
CA ASP A 210 2.19 -22.39 -8.80
C ASP A 210 2.72 -21.00 -9.16
N ILE A 211 1.93 -19.96 -8.84
CA ILE A 211 2.37 -18.57 -8.96
C ILE A 211 3.43 -18.28 -7.90
N ALA A 212 4.45 -17.48 -8.28
CA ALA A 212 5.46 -17.02 -7.34
C ALA A 212 4.82 -16.42 -6.06
N GLU A 213 5.42 -16.74 -4.90
CA GLU A 213 4.95 -16.22 -3.61
C GLU A 213 5.11 -14.71 -3.51
N CYS A 214 4.24 -14.06 -2.74
CA CYS A 214 4.43 -12.65 -2.36
C CYS A 214 5.70 -12.50 -1.51
N THR A 215 6.46 -11.42 -1.74
CA THR A 215 7.64 -11.10 -0.94
C THR A 215 7.23 -10.61 0.47
N PRO A 216 8.16 -10.60 1.45
CA PRO A 216 7.91 -10.02 2.77
C PRO A 216 7.39 -8.57 2.71
N GLU A 217 7.93 -7.75 1.81
CA GLU A 217 7.51 -6.36 1.59
C GLU A 217 6.08 -6.31 1.04
N GLU A 218 5.75 -7.14 0.07
CA GLU A 218 4.40 -7.24 -0.49
C GLU A 218 3.36 -7.72 0.53
N MET A 219 3.77 -8.51 1.52
CA MET A 219 2.94 -8.98 2.62
C MET A 219 2.87 -8.01 3.80
N TRP A 220 3.65 -6.93 3.79
CA TRP A 220 3.88 -6.05 4.94
C TRP A 220 4.29 -6.86 6.17
N GLU A 221 5.22 -7.79 5.99
CA GLU A 221 5.64 -8.70 7.03
C GLU A 221 6.38 -7.95 8.13
N ARG A 222 5.92 -8.16 9.36
CA ARG A 222 6.55 -7.65 10.58
C ARG A 222 7.36 -8.79 11.21
N PRO A 223 8.58 -8.53 11.64
CA PRO A 223 9.39 -9.55 12.30
C PRO A 223 8.81 -9.93 13.67
N THR A 224 9.23 -11.10 14.16
CA THR A 224 9.00 -11.49 15.56
C THR A 224 9.88 -10.64 16.47
N PHE A 225 9.31 -10.19 17.58
CA PHE A 225 10.01 -9.45 18.62
C PHE A 225 9.93 -10.19 19.97
N TYR A 226 10.93 -9.96 20.80
CA TYR A 226 11.08 -10.55 22.14
C TYR A 226 11.01 -9.42 23.16
N ALA A 227 9.89 -9.34 23.88
CA ALA A 227 9.62 -8.26 24.83
C ALA A 227 9.99 -8.67 26.23
N LEU A 228 11.03 -8.07 26.81
CA LEU A 228 11.35 -8.19 28.23
C LEU A 228 10.33 -7.39 29.04
N LYS A 229 9.61 -8.04 29.95
CA LYS A 229 8.64 -7.40 30.83
C LYS A 229 8.69 -7.98 32.24
N LYS A 230 8.14 -7.24 33.20
CA LYS A 230 7.91 -7.78 34.55
C LYS A 230 6.81 -8.84 34.48
N GLU A 231 6.98 -9.95 35.17
CA GLU A 231 5.96 -11.00 35.28
C GLU A 231 4.63 -10.38 35.79
N GLY A 232 3.53 -10.67 35.11
CA GLY A 232 2.22 -10.04 35.34
C GLY A 232 2.08 -8.58 34.86
N GLY A 233 3.16 -7.97 34.33
CA GLY A 233 3.12 -6.61 33.78
C GLY A 233 2.67 -6.59 32.32
N VAL A 234 2.00 -5.51 31.89
CA VAL A 234 1.54 -5.30 30.51
C VAL A 234 2.61 -4.60 29.66
N ARG A 235 3.41 -3.70 30.27
CA ARG A 235 4.35 -2.87 29.54
C ARG A 235 5.73 -3.51 29.45
N ALA A 236 6.28 -3.60 28.22
CA ALA A 236 7.64 -4.04 28.02
C ALA A 236 8.65 -3.01 28.59
N LYS A 237 9.72 -3.51 29.22
CA LYS A 237 10.87 -2.72 29.66
C LYS A 237 11.82 -2.46 28.48
N SER A 238 12.02 -3.48 27.63
CA SER A 238 12.75 -3.41 26.37
C SER A 238 12.19 -4.42 25.37
N VAL A 239 12.47 -4.20 24.09
CA VAL A 239 12.10 -5.10 22.99
C VAL A 239 13.38 -5.44 22.22
N HIS A 240 13.53 -6.69 21.84
CA HIS A 240 14.72 -7.21 21.17
C HIS A 240 14.31 -7.95 19.89
N ASP A 241 15.19 -7.90 18.88
CA ASP A 241 14.97 -8.51 17.57
C ASP A 241 15.34 -9.99 17.53
N THR A 242 16.14 -10.46 18.51
CA THR A 242 16.59 -11.87 18.58
C THR A 242 16.35 -12.45 19.98
N PRO A 243 16.14 -13.79 20.07
CA PRO A 243 15.98 -14.45 21.36
C PRO A 243 17.23 -14.31 22.23
N GLU A 244 18.43 -14.40 21.65
CA GLU A 244 19.70 -14.31 22.37
C GLU A 244 19.87 -12.94 23.07
N ALA A 245 19.51 -11.85 22.37
CA ALA A 245 19.55 -10.52 22.96
C ALA A 245 18.53 -10.34 24.08
N ALA A 246 17.35 -10.97 23.92
CA ALA A 246 16.32 -10.97 24.95
C ALA A 246 16.74 -11.77 26.20
N ASP A 247 17.37 -12.93 26.01
CA ASP A 247 17.86 -13.77 27.11
C ASP A 247 18.99 -13.09 27.90
N GLN A 248 19.90 -12.40 27.22
CA GLN A 248 20.93 -11.58 27.88
C GLN A 248 20.30 -10.45 28.70
N ALA A 249 19.31 -9.77 28.14
CA ALA A 249 18.58 -8.70 28.83
C ALA A 249 17.77 -9.24 30.03
N LEU A 250 17.21 -10.45 29.90
CA LEU A 250 16.50 -11.15 30.97
C LEU A 250 17.42 -11.49 32.14
N ALA A 251 18.59 -12.05 31.87
CA ALA A 251 19.59 -12.38 32.87
C ALA A 251 20.01 -11.12 33.66
N LEU A 252 20.35 -10.04 32.96
CA LEU A 252 20.72 -8.77 33.56
C LEU A 252 19.58 -8.12 34.36
N ALA A 253 18.33 -8.25 33.89
CA ALA A 253 17.17 -7.69 34.58
C ALA A 253 16.89 -8.44 35.89
N ASN A 254 16.99 -9.78 35.87
CA ASN A 254 16.75 -10.60 37.06
C ASN A 254 17.88 -10.49 38.09
N GLU A 255 19.14 -10.28 37.67
CA GLU A 255 20.27 -9.99 38.55
C GLU A 255 20.04 -8.70 39.36
N LYS A 256 19.46 -7.67 38.72
CA LYS A 256 19.19 -6.36 39.31
C LYS A 256 17.80 -6.24 39.93
N ALA A 257 17.00 -7.30 39.90
CA ALA A 257 15.63 -7.30 40.40
C ALA A 257 15.55 -7.12 41.91
N LYS A 258 14.58 -6.33 42.37
CA LYS A 258 14.28 -6.20 43.79
C LYS A 258 13.64 -7.47 44.33
N LYS A 259 13.68 -7.69 45.64
CA LYS A 259 13.05 -8.85 46.29
C LYS A 259 11.58 -8.95 45.88
N GLY A 260 11.20 -10.07 45.27
CA GLY A 260 9.84 -10.35 44.79
C GLY A 260 9.54 -9.82 43.36
N GLU A 261 10.51 -9.22 42.66
CA GLU A 261 10.38 -8.92 41.24
C GLU A 261 10.96 -10.04 40.39
N LYS A 262 10.25 -10.37 39.31
CA LYS A 262 10.71 -11.33 38.32
C LYS A 262 10.39 -10.80 36.93
N PHE A 263 11.35 -10.95 36.01
CA PHE A 263 11.21 -10.59 34.60
C PHE A 263 11.07 -11.84 33.77
N ILE A 264 10.33 -11.71 32.66
CA ILE A 264 10.10 -12.75 31.67
C ILE A 264 10.30 -12.17 30.29
N VAL A 265 10.56 -13.02 29.30
CA VAL A 265 10.51 -12.67 27.89
C VAL A 265 9.17 -13.14 27.31
N GLU A 266 8.42 -12.21 26.74
CA GLU A 266 7.21 -12.48 25.97
C GLU A 266 7.56 -12.46 24.50
N ILE A 267 7.31 -13.58 23.80
CA ILE A 267 7.48 -13.62 22.35
C ILE A 267 6.28 -12.95 21.69
N ARG A 268 6.53 -11.97 20.85
CA ARG A 268 5.54 -11.29 20.02
C ARG A 268 5.74 -11.76 18.58
N PRO A 269 4.97 -12.76 18.14
CA PRO A 269 5.12 -13.33 16.81
C PRO A 269 4.97 -12.26 15.73
N GLY A 270 5.77 -12.36 14.68
CA GLY A 270 5.62 -11.58 13.48
C GLY A 270 4.25 -11.77 12.85
N ASP A 271 3.84 -10.84 12.00
CA ASP A 271 2.56 -10.91 11.31
C ASP A 271 2.68 -10.46 9.86
N ARG A 272 1.94 -11.10 8.97
CA ARG A 272 1.77 -10.72 7.57
C ARG A 272 0.56 -9.78 7.48
N VAL A 273 0.78 -8.52 7.88
CA VAL A 273 -0.28 -7.54 8.12
C VAL A 273 -1.22 -7.36 6.93
N ARG A 274 -0.67 -7.32 5.71
CA ARG A 274 -1.50 -7.21 4.50
C ARG A 274 -2.37 -8.44 4.31
N CYS A 275 -1.80 -9.64 4.47
CA CYS A 275 -2.55 -10.89 4.29
C CYS A 275 -3.67 -11.03 5.30
N SER A 276 -3.41 -10.68 6.56
CA SER A 276 -4.37 -10.85 7.66
C SER A 276 -5.52 -9.83 7.63
N ASN A 277 -5.30 -8.61 7.05
CA ASN A 277 -6.24 -7.52 7.23
C ASN A 277 -6.67 -6.78 5.96
N PHE A 278 -5.90 -6.87 4.87
CA PHE A 278 -6.09 -5.98 3.70
C PHE A 278 -6.06 -6.70 2.34
N CYS A 279 -5.77 -7.99 2.32
CA CYS A 279 -5.68 -8.73 1.08
C CYS A 279 -7.04 -9.34 0.71
N GLN A 280 -7.68 -8.80 -0.33
CA GLN A 280 -8.98 -9.27 -0.81
C GLN A 280 -8.98 -10.74 -1.26
N VAL A 281 -7.81 -11.30 -1.58
CA VAL A 281 -7.68 -12.69 -2.06
C VAL A 281 -7.07 -13.63 -1.01
N ALA A 282 -7.00 -13.22 0.25
CA ALA A 282 -6.36 -14.00 1.31
C ALA A 282 -6.97 -15.40 1.47
N GLU A 283 -8.29 -15.52 1.36
CA GLU A 283 -9.02 -16.79 1.46
C GLU A 283 -8.73 -17.77 0.32
N PHE A 284 -8.30 -17.27 -0.84
CA PHE A 284 -7.93 -18.09 -2.01
C PHE A 284 -6.42 -18.36 -2.07
N CYS A 285 -5.61 -17.75 -1.18
CA CYS A 285 -4.16 -17.76 -1.26
C CYS A 285 -3.54 -18.91 -0.47
N ASP A 286 -2.92 -19.88 -1.15
CA ASP A 286 -2.29 -21.04 -0.50
C ASP A 286 -1.08 -20.64 0.35
N GLN A 287 -0.31 -19.61 -0.07
CA GLN A 287 0.77 -19.04 0.75
C GLN A 287 0.25 -18.53 2.09
N HIS A 288 -0.92 -17.90 2.12
CA HIS A 288 -1.54 -17.43 3.37
C HIS A 288 -2.11 -18.58 4.21
N LYS A 289 -2.78 -19.54 3.58
CA LYS A 289 -3.30 -20.73 4.26
C LYS A 289 -2.17 -21.52 4.94
N LYS A 290 -1.06 -21.71 4.23
CA LYS A 290 0.14 -22.36 4.77
C LYS A 290 0.71 -21.59 5.96
N TYR A 291 0.79 -20.26 5.87
CA TYR A 291 1.20 -19.43 7.00
C TYR A 291 0.30 -19.59 8.21
N LEU A 292 -1.02 -19.56 8.03
CA LEU A 292 -1.98 -19.73 9.14
C LEU A 292 -1.86 -21.10 9.83
N SER A 293 -1.58 -22.18 9.07
CA SER A 293 -1.37 -23.52 9.63
C SER A 293 -0.08 -23.67 10.45
N THR A 294 0.88 -22.78 10.24
CA THR A 294 2.18 -22.79 10.94
C THR A 294 2.32 -21.68 11.98
N LYS A 295 1.36 -20.75 12.04
CA LYS A 295 1.39 -19.64 12.99
C LYS A 295 1.16 -20.17 14.41
N PRO A 296 2.05 -19.87 15.39
CA PRO A 296 1.84 -20.25 16.78
C PRO A 296 0.50 -19.70 17.29
N THR A 297 -0.31 -20.52 17.90
CA THR A 297 -1.52 -20.06 18.63
C THR A 297 -1.08 -19.29 19.87
N GLN A 298 -1.72 -18.15 20.14
CA GLN A 298 -1.47 -17.40 21.37
C GLN A 298 -1.78 -18.31 22.56
N GLY A 299 -0.76 -18.76 23.26
CA GLY A 299 -0.86 -19.62 24.45
C GLY A 299 0.11 -20.78 24.49
N GLU A 300 0.84 -21.08 23.43
CA GLU A 300 1.78 -22.23 23.35
C GLU A 300 3.26 -21.83 23.46
N ILE A 301 3.59 -20.72 24.13
CA ILE A 301 4.99 -20.32 24.34
C ILE A 301 5.20 -19.92 25.80
#